data_ab23a21a1d6237466b85a5ea893c1465
#
_entry.id   ab23a21a1d6237466b85a5ea893c1465
#
_cell.length_a   1.000
_cell.length_b   1.000
_cell.length_c   1.000
_cell.angle_alpha   90.00
_cell.angle_beta   90.00
_cell.angle_gamma   90.00
#
_symmetry.space_group_name_H-M   'P 1'
#
loop_
_entity.id
_entity.type
_entity.pdbx_description
1 polymer ?
#
loop_
_entity_poly.entity_id
_entity_poly.type
_entity_poly.pdbx_seq_one_letter_code
_entity_poly.pdbx_strand_id
1 'polypeptide(L)'
;WGLGDILTESIRMIHGPGCPVCVMPIGRIDMAMNLALNEHVILCTYADAMRVPASKGRSLFKCRAEGGDVRMIYSPMDAVKIARENPDRQVVFFAIGFETTTPPTAAAILAAKRLGLKNFSVFCCHVLTPAAMEHILLTAPDRPDAPKLNGLVGPAHVSTVIGWKPYEHFARDWKIPVVVCGFEPLDMLYSILMLVRQVNDGRSEVENEFIRAVTENGSRKAVELMAQVFEPRESFEWRGLGTVPKSAL
;
A
#
# COMPACT_ATOMS: atom_id res chain seq x y z
N TRP A 1 -3.18 2.78 -21.40
CA TRP A 1 -2.95 3.90 -22.32
C TRP A 1 -2.17 3.50 -23.57
N GLY A 2 -1.64 2.25 -23.68
CA GLY A 2 -0.83 1.82 -24.83
C GLY A 2 0.52 2.55 -24.93
N LEU A 3 1.01 3.11 -23.82
CA LEU A 3 2.28 3.87 -23.81
C LEU A 3 3.48 3.02 -24.25
N GLY A 4 3.47 1.71 -23.98
CA GLY A 4 4.53 0.81 -24.42
C GLY A 4 4.72 0.79 -25.92
N ASP A 5 3.66 1.02 -26.70
CA ASP A 5 3.69 0.96 -28.17
C ASP A 5 4.32 2.22 -28.80
N ILE A 6 4.42 3.31 -28.04
CA ILE A 6 5.02 4.58 -28.50
C ILE A 6 6.42 4.83 -27.93
N LEU A 7 6.86 4.02 -26.97
CA LEU A 7 8.23 4.09 -26.45
C LEU A 7 9.20 3.38 -27.40
N THR A 8 10.44 3.87 -27.45
CA THR A 8 11.51 3.22 -28.21
C THR A 8 11.89 1.89 -27.59
N GLU A 9 12.43 0.96 -28.37
CA GLU A 9 12.90 -0.35 -27.89
C GLU A 9 13.98 -0.27 -26.81
N SER A 10 14.67 0.88 -26.72
CA SER A 10 15.68 1.14 -25.67
C SER A 10 15.06 1.40 -24.28
N ILE A 11 13.73 1.64 -24.20
CA ILE A 11 13.03 1.90 -22.94
C ILE A 11 12.11 0.72 -22.62
N ARG A 12 12.46 -0.02 -21.58
CA ARG A 12 11.63 -1.12 -21.08
C ARG A 12 10.98 -0.74 -19.74
N MET A 13 9.66 -0.58 -19.76
CA MET A 13 8.88 -0.41 -18.54
C MET A 13 8.61 -1.76 -17.89
N ILE A 14 8.84 -1.85 -16.60
CA ILE A 14 8.53 -3.03 -15.79
C ILE A 14 7.68 -2.64 -14.58
N HIS A 15 6.88 -3.59 -14.10
CA HIS A 15 5.96 -3.35 -13.00
C HIS A 15 6.65 -3.51 -11.65
N GLY A 16 6.31 -2.61 -10.72
CA GLY A 16 6.61 -2.75 -9.30
C GLY A 16 5.39 -3.22 -8.49
N PRO A 17 5.52 -3.33 -7.16
CA PRO A 17 4.45 -3.78 -6.27
C PRO A 17 3.41 -2.66 -6.03
N GLY A 18 2.54 -2.43 -7.00
CA GLY A 18 1.57 -1.32 -7.01
C GLY A 18 0.17 -1.63 -6.47
N CYS A 19 -0.08 -2.85 -6.00
CA CYS A 19 -1.41 -3.27 -5.54
C CYS A 19 -1.31 -3.93 -4.14
N PRO A 20 -1.86 -3.31 -3.08
CA PRO A 20 -1.73 -3.84 -1.71
C PRO A 20 -2.45 -5.17 -1.52
N VAL A 21 -3.55 -5.39 -2.24
CA VAL A 21 -4.29 -6.65 -2.22
C VAL A 21 -3.50 -7.77 -2.91
N CYS A 22 -2.79 -7.44 -4.00
CA CYS A 22 -2.02 -8.42 -4.78
C CYS A 22 -0.79 -8.94 -4.04
N VAL A 23 -0.18 -8.09 -3.20
CA VAL A 23 1.01 -8.44 -2.40
C VAL A 23 0.68 -9.06 -1.05
N MET A 24 -0.61 -9.16 -0.71
CA MET A 24 -1.07 -9.72 0.56
C MET A 24 -0.81 -11.22 0.63
N PRO A 25 -0.16 -11.74 1.69
CA PRO A 25 0.00 -13.17 1.91
C PRO A 25 -1.36 -13.87 2.07
N ILE A 26 -1.48 -15.05 1.47
CA ILE A 26 -2.72 -15.86 1.56
C ILE A 26 -3.11 -16.12 3.02
N GLY A 27 -2.12 -16.39 3.90
CA GLY A 27 -2.37 -16.64 5.32
C GLY A 27 -3.08 -15.50 6.04
N ARG A 28 -2.92 -14.24 5.60
CA ARG A 28 -3.66 -13.12 6.17
C ARG A 28 -5.14 -13.14 5.80
N ILE A 29 -5.45 -13.58 4.57
CA ILE A 29 -6.84 -13.77 4.14
C ILE A 29 -7.47 -14.94 4.92
N ASP A 30 -6.74 -16.06 5.10
CA ASP A 30 -7.20 -17.20 5.89
C ASP A 30 -7.48 -16.81 7.35
N MET A 31 -6.61 -15.99 7.95
CA MET A 31 -6.83 -15.46 9.31
C MET A 31 -8.08 -14.59 9.39
N ALA A 32 -8.30 -13.71 8.41
CA ALA A 32 -9.49 -12.86 8.34
C ALA A 32 -10.77 -13.71 8.20
N MET A 33 -10.73 -14.77 7.39
CA MET A 33 -11.84 -15.71 7.27
C MET A 33 -12.13 -16.44 8.58
N ASN A 34 -11.09 -16.91 9.27
CA ASN A 34 -11.26 -17.57 10.56
C ASN A 34 -11.87 -16.63 11.61
N LEU A 35 -11.50 -15.34 11.59
CA LEU A 35 -12.15 -14.33 12.44
C LEU A 35 -13.63 -14.16 12.09
N ALA A 36 -13.96 -14.09 10.79
CA ALA A 36 -15.34 -13.88 10.33
C ALA A 36 -16.28 -15.06 10.60
N LEU A 37 -15.74 -16.28 10.72
CA LEU A 37 -16.53 -17.50 11.06
C LEU A 37 -16.84 -17.58 12.55
N ASN A 38 -16.25 -16.74 13.39
CA ASN A 38 -16.62 -16.67 14.80
C ASN A 38 -17.92 -15.86 14.95
N GLU A 39 -18.95 -16.46 15.55
CA GLU A 39 -20.27 -15.85 15.70
C GLU A 39 -20.29 -14.54 16.47
N HIS A 40 -19.28 -14.30 17.32
CA HIS A 40 -19.14 -13.06 18.09
C HIS A 40 -18.39 -11.96 17.32
N VAL A 41 -17.92 -12.22 16.09
CA VAL A 41 -17.14 -11.27 15.29
C VAL A 41 -17.95 -10.79 14.08
N ILE A 42 -17.87 -9.47 13.84
CA ILE A 42 -18.26 -8.84 12.59
C ILE A 42 -16.99 -8.40 11.90
N LEU A 43 -16.66 -8.99 10.75
CA LEU A 43 -15.51 -8.58 9.96
C LEU A 43 -15.92 -7.53 8.93
N CYS A 44 -15.33 -6.35 9.01
CA CYS A 44 -15.53 -5.27 8.04
C CYS A 44 -14.34 -5.20 7.09
N THR A 45 -14.56 -5.02 5.80
CA THR A 45 -13.47 -4.84 4.82
C THR A 45 -13.96 -4.10 3.59
N TYR A 46 -13.03 -3.64 2.75
CA TYR A 46 -13.35 -3.04 1.45
C TYR A 46 -13.77 -4.10 0.42
N ALA A 47 -14.49 -3.65 -0.61
CA ALA A 47 -15.09 -4.53 -1.62
C ALA A 47 -14.07 -5.36 -2.41
N ASP A 48 -12.91 -4.80 -2.70
CA ASP A 48 -11.81 -5.44 -3.42
C ASP A 48 -11.23 -6.64 -2.66
N ALA A 49 -11.15 -6.55 -1.32
CA ALA A 49 -10.69 -7.64 -0.47
C ALA A 49 -11.64 -8.84 -0.45
N MET A 50 -12.93 -8.65 -0.72
CA MET A 50 -13.95 -9.71 -0.63
C MET A 50 -13.69 -10.89 -1.58
N ARG A 51 -13.10 -10.64 -2.74
CA ARG A 51 -12.86 -11.63 -3.79
C ARG A 51 -11.44 -12.17 -3.84
N VAL A 52 -10.56 -11.69 -2.97
CA VAL A 52 -9.17 -12.14 -2.94
C VAL A 52 -9.11 -13.63 -2.64
N PRO A 53 -8.38 -14.41 -3.46
CA PRO A 53 -8.25 -15.83 -3.23
C PRO A 53 -7.50 -16.13 -1.93
N ALA A 54 -8.12 -16.95 -1.10
CA ALA A 54 -7.54 -17.58 0.08
C ALA A 54 -7.13 -19.02 -0.22
N SER A 55 -6.65 -19.74 0.77
CA SER A 55 -6.33 -21.16 0.65
C SER A 55 -7.53 -21.99 0.16
N LYS A 56 -7.24 -23.03 -0.63
CA LYS A 56 -8.24 -23.97 -1.17
C LYS A 56 -9.34 -23.29 -2.01
N GLY A 57 -9.01 -22.18 -2.69
CA GLY A 57 -9.93 -21.45 -3.55
C GLY A 57 -11.10 -20.77 -2.81
N ARG A 58 -10.96 -20.55 -1.49
CA ARG A 58 -11.90 -19.79 -0.68
C ARG A 58 -11.68 -18.28 -0.85
N SER A 59 -12.58 -17.48 -0.32
CA SER A 59 -12.51 -16.02 -0.25
C SER A 59 -13.43 -15.51 0.85
N LEU A 60 -13.30 -14.26 1.25
CA LEU A 60 -14.22 -13.63 2.21
C LEU A 60 -15.67 -13.63 1.69
N PHE A 61 -15.85 -13.54 0.37
CA PHE A 61 -17.18 -13.64 -0.24
C PHE A 61 -17.80 -15.03 -0.01
N LYS A 62 -17.01 -16.11 -0.20
CA LYS A 62 -17.45 -17.49 0.10
C LYS A 62 -17.66 -17.69 1.59
N CYS A 63 -16.78 -17.13 2.43
CA CYS A 63 -16.90 -17.17 3.88
C CYS A 63 -18.25 -16.60 4.34
N ARG A 64 -18.69 -15.49 3.74
CA ARG A 64 -20.02 -14.93 3.99
C ARG A 64 -21.15 -15.89 3.64
N ALA A 65 -21.03 -16.63 2.52
CA ALA A 65 -22.01 -17.64 2.13
C ALA A 65 -22.03 -18.84 3.08
N GLU A 66 -20.92 -19.10 3.78
CA GLU A 66 -20.77 -20.16 4.81
C GLU A 66 -21.28 -19.72 6.21
N GLY A 67 -21.84 -18.51 6.34
CA GLY A 67 -22.42 -17.98 7.58
C GLY A 67 -21.52 -16.97 8.31
N GLY A 68 -20.33 -16.67 7.80
CA GLY A 68 -19.47 -15.63 8.37
C GLY A 68 -20.08 -14.22 8.23
N ASP A 69 -20.04 -13.42 9.28
CA ASP A 69 -20.54 -12.03 9.22
C ASP A 69 -19.45 -11.12 8.64
N VAL A 70 -19.36 -11.09 7.31
CA VAL A 70 -18.44 -10.23 6.56
C VAL A 70 -19.24 -9.06 5.95
N ARG A 71 -18.90 -7.84 6.36
CA ARG A 71 -19.57 -6.62 5.90
C ARG A 71 -18.64 -5.79 5.03
N MET A 72 -19.12 -5.48 3.84
CA MET A 72 -18.45 -4.54 2.94
C MET A 72 -18.69 -3.10 3.42
N ILE A 73 -17.62 -2.34 3.51
CA ILE A 73 -17.63 -0.93 3.92
C ILE A 73 -16.94 -0.05 2.88
N TYR A 74 -17.27 1.22 2.86
CA TYR A 74 -16.68 2.23 1.98
C TYR A 74 -15.72 3.16 2.73
N SER A 75 -15.81 3.18 4.06
CA SER A 75 -14.94 3.96 4.94
C SER A 75 -14.64 3.19 6.23
N PRO A 76 -13.44 3.30 6.82
CA PRO A 76 -13.17 2.73 8.14
C PRO A 76 -14.12 3.26 9.23
N MET A 77 -14.70 4.46 9.05
CA MET A 77 -15.70 5.03 9.93
C MET A 77 -17.01 4.25 9.94
N ASP A 78 -17.31 3.53 8.84
CA ASP A 78 -18.49 2.64 8.81
C ASP A 78 -18.31 1.49 9.80
N ALA A 79 -17.10 0.94 9.93
CA ALA A 79 -16.80 -0.10 10.91
C ALA A 79 -16.93 0.44 12.36
N VAL A 80 -16.53 1.68 12.61
CA VAL A 80 -16.74 2.33 13.92
C VAL A 80 -18.23 2.50 14.22
N LYS A 81 -19.03 2.88 13.22
CA LYS A 81 -20.50 2.96 13.35
C LYS A 81 -21.10 1.59 13.67
N ILE A 82 -20.68 0.55 12.92
CA ILE A 82 -21.13 -0.84 13.14
C ILE A 82 -20.79 -1.28 14.58
N ALA A 83 -19.59 -0.95 15.08
CA ALA A 83 -19.19 -1.29 16.44
C ALA A 83 -20.08 -0.64 17.50
N ARG A 84 -20.45 0.63 17.29
CA ARG A 84 -21.38 1.34 18.19
C ARG A 84 -22.78 0.73 18.18
N GLU A 85 -23.24 0.23 17.04
CA GLU A 85 -24.58 -0.36 16.87
C GLU A 85 -24.64 -1.83 17.33
N ASN A 86 -23.48 -2.48 17.57
CA ASN A 86 -23.40 -3.88 17.97
C ASN A 86 -22.48 -4.03 19.21
N PRO A 87 -22.86 -3.49 20.38
CA PRO A 87 -21.99 -3.43 21.55
C PRO A 87 -21.60 -4.80 22.11
N ASP A 88 -22.40 -5.84 21.87
CA ASP A 88 -22.19 -7.20 22.37
C ASP A 88 -21.31 -8.06 21.43
N ARG A 89 -20.88 -7.51 20.29
CA ARG A 89 -20.07 -8.22 19.30
C ARG A 89 -18.75 -7.48 19.03
N GLN A 90 -17.70 -8.21 18.76
CA GLN A 90 -16.43 -7.65 18.32
C GLN A 90 -16.51 -7.22 16.85
N VAL A 91 -16.13 -6.01 16.54
CA VAL A 91 -16.04 -5.52 15.16
C VAL A 91 -14.57 -5.39 14.79
N VAL A 92 -14.15 -6.14 13.79
CA VAL A 92 -12.78 -6.16 13.29
C VAL A 92 -12.74 -5.56 11.90
N PHE A 93 -12.02 -4.46 11.73
CA PHE A 93 -11.75 -3.92 10.42
C PHE A 93 -10.50 -4.57 9.83
N PHE A 94 -10.65 -5.37 8.77
CA PHE A 94 -9.55 -5.93 8.00
C PHE A 94 -9.03 -4.84 7.05
N ALA A 95 -7.96 -4.18 7.47
CA ALA A 95 -7.39 -3.00 6.84
C ALA A 95 -6.23 -3.39 5.93
N ILE A 96 -6.46 -3.35 4.63
CA ILE A 96 -5.46 -3.59 3.58
C ILE A 96 -5.22 -2.26 2.86
N GLY A 97 -3.97 -1.92 2.58
CA GLY A 97 -3.66 -0.71 1.82
C GLY A 97 -2.21 -0.28 1.92
N PHE A 98 -1.86 0.66 1.07
CA PHE A 98 -0.63 1.43 1.15
C PHE A 98 -0.82 2.67 2.03
N GLU A 99 0.14 3.57 2.02
CA GLU A 99 0.14 4.81 2.80
C GLU A 99 -1.09 5.69 2.53
N THR A 100 -1.73 5.56 1.37
CA THR A 100 -2.94 6.32 1.02
C THR A 100 -4.16 5.98 1.88
N THR A 101 -4.27 4.73 2.32
CA THR A 101 -5.42 4.23 3.10
C THR A 101 -5.15 4.17 4.60
N THR A 102 -3.92 4.39 5.01
CA THR A 102 -3.51 4.37 6.42
C THR A 102 -4.07 5.54 7.23
N PRO A 103 -4.07 6.80 6.75
CA PRO A 103 -4.61 7.93 7.51
C PRO A 103 -6.10 7.78 7.87
N PRO A 104 -7.01 7.36 6.96
CA PRO A 104 -8.40 7.07 7.33
C PRO A 104 -8.54 5.99 8.39
N THR A 105 -7.70 4.96 8.37
CA THR A 105 -7.69 3.90 9.39
C THR A 105 -7.25 4.47 10.75
N ALA A 106 -6.20 5.31 10.77
CA ALA A 106 -5.77 6.00 11.99
C ALA A 106 -6.89 6.87 12.57
N ALA A 107 -7.59 7.63 11.73
CA ALA A 107 -8.72 8.46 12.13
C ALA A 107 -9.84 7.63 12.78
N ALA A 108 -10.14 6.46 12.21
CA ALA A 108 -11.16 5.55 12.75
C ALA A 108 -10.76 4.99 14.12
N ILE A 109 -9.50 4.58 14.30
CA ILE A 109 -8.98 4.10 15.58
C ILE A 109 -9.10 5.21 16.66
N LEU A 110 -8.68 6.43 16.34
CA LEU A 110 -8.80 7.56 17.26
C LEU A 110 -10.25 7.94 17.55
N ALA A 111 -11.14 7.82 16.56
CA ALA A 111 -12.58 8.03 16.76
C ALA A 111 -13.18 6.97 17.69
N ALA A 112 -12.87 5.70 17.47
CA ALA A 112 -13.33 4.62 18.35
C ALA A 112 -12.83 4.81 19.79
N LYS A 113 -11.55 5.20 19.96
CA LYS A 113 -10.98 5.53 21.28
C LYS A 113 -11.72 6.68 21.95
N ARG A 114 -12.02 7.77 21.23
CA ARG A 114 -12.78 8.92 21.77
C ARG A 114 -14.22 8.57 22.17
N LEU A 115 -14.83 7.64 21.43
CA LEU A 115 -16.17 7.13 21.72
C LEU A 115 -16.20 6.07 22.83
N GLY A 116 -15.03 5.68 23.36
CA GLY A 116 -14.91 4.67 24.41
C GLY A 116 -15.29 3.25 23.96
N LEU A 117 -15.29 2.97 22.64
CA LEU A 117 -15.65 1.66 22.13
C LEU A 117 -14.57 0.62 22.52
N LYS A 118 -15.00 -0.45 23.17
CA LYS A 118 -14.14 -1.57 23.59
C LYS A 118 -14.19 -2.76 22.63
N ASN A 119 -15.13 -2.74 21.71
CA ASN A 119 -15.45 -3.81 20.77
C ASN A 119 -15.01 -3.50 19.32
N PHE A 120 -14.19 -2.46 19.11
CA PHE A 120 -13.60 -2.14 17.81
C PHE A 120 -12.12 -2.46 17.79
N SER A 121 -11.67 -3.18 16.77
CA SER A 121 -10.25 -3.46 16.54
C SER A 121 -9.92 -3.44 15.03
N VAL A 122 -8.64 -3.33 14.73
CA VAL A 122 -8.15 -3.34 13.36
C VAL A 122 -7.19 -4.51 13.17
N PHE A 123 -7.50 -5.39 12.22
CA PHE A 123 -6.54 -6.36 11.70
C PHE A 123 -5.72 -5.65 10.62
N CYS A 124 -4.61 -5.04 11.06
CA CYS A 124 -3.80 -4.15 10.23
C CYS A 124 -2.91 -4.95 9.28
N CYS A 125 -3.07 -4.70 7.99
CA CYS A 125 -2.24 -5.18 6.89
C CYS A 125 -1.89 -4.00 5.95
N HIS A 126 -1.66 -2.83 6.52
CA HIS A 126 -1.10 -1.70 5.78
C HIS A 126 0.38 -1.95 5.52
N VAL A 127 0.79 -1.78 4.27
CA VAL A 127 2.16 -2.00 3.80
C VAL A 127 2.77 -0.69 3.30
N LEU A 128 4.11 -0.61 3.36
CA LEU A 128 4.87 0.61 3.11
C LEU A 128 5.66 0.48 1.80
N THR A 129 5.37 1.39 0.87
CA THR A 129 5.94 1.38 -0.48
C THR A 129 7.45 1.58 -0.52
N PRO A 130 8.05 2.58 0.17
CA PRO A 130 9.51 2.78 0.12
C PRO A 130 10.29 1.56 0.61
N ALA A 131 9.85 0.90 1.67
CA ALA A 131 10.52 -0.29 2.20
C ALA A 131 10.48 -1.47 1.21
N ALA A 132 9.38 -1.64 0.47
CA ALA A 132 9.31 -2.65 -0.58
C ALA A 132 10.22 -2.32 -1.78
N MET A 133 10.30 -1.06 -2.17
CA MET A 133 11.22 -0.60 -3.22
C MET A 133 12.68 -0.86 -2.82
N GLU A 134 13.06 -0.50 -1.60
CA GLU A 134 14.39 -0.76 -1.06
C GLU A 134 14.73 -2.26 -1.05
N HIS A 135 13.81 -3.09 -0.57
CA HIS A 135 13.99 -4.54 -0.55
C HIS A 135 14.23 -5.13 -1.95
N ILE A 136 13.52 -4.64 -2.96
CA ILE A 136 13.72 -5.06 -4.35
C ILE A 136 15.14 -4.75 -4.82
N LEU A 137 15.66 -3.55 -4.51
CA LEU A 137 17.01 -3.14 -4.87
C LEU A 137 18.08 -3.95 -4.11
N LEU A 138 17.86 -4.20 -2.81
CA LEU A 138 18.77 -5.00 -1.98
C LEU A 138 18.88 -6.44 -2.45
N THR A 139 17.78 -7.04 -2.92
CA THR A 139 17.72 -8.45 -3.32
C THR A 139 17.98 -8.69 -4.80
N ALA A 140 18.00 -7.63 -5.62
CA ALA A 140 18.25 -7.76 -7.05
C ALA A 140 19.61 -8.42 -7.39
N PRO A 141 20.72 -8.14 -6.70
CA PRO A 141 22.01 -8.77 -6.99
C PRO A 141 22.01 -10.29 -6.81
N ASP A 142 21.19 -10.82 -5.93
CA ASP A 142 21.07 -12.25 -5.64
C ASP A 142 20.18 -13.01 -6.64
N ARG A 143 19.59 -12.28 -7.58
CA ARG A 143 18.64 -12.82 -8.57
C ARG A 143 19.19 -12.62 -9.97
N PRO A 144 19.77 -13.68 -10.58
CA PRO A 144 20.43 -13.57 -11.88
C PRO A 144 19.52 -13.11 -13.02
N ASP A 145 18.20 -13.36 -12.89
CA ASP A 145 17.20 -12.94 -13.87
C ASP A 145 16.57 -11.58 -13.57
N ALA A 146 17.00 -10.91 -12.49
CA ALA A 146 16.46 -9.60 -12.14
C ALA A 146 16.86 -8.55 -13.17
N PRO A 147 15.93 -7.77 -13.73
CA PRO A 147 16.27 -6.71 -14.66
C PRO A 147 17.07 -5.61 -13.94
N LYS A 148 18.11 -5.11 -14.61
CA LYS A 148 18.83 -3.93 -14.12
C LYS A 148 17.90 -2.70 -14.19
N LEU A 149 17.65 -2.08 -13.05
CA LEU A 149 16.88 -0.85 -12.98
C LEU A 149 17.77 0.36 -13.25
N ASN A 150 17.37 1.18 -14.23
CA ASN A 150 18.06 2.43 -14.54
C ASN A 150 17.36 3.66 -13.96
N GLY A 151 16.10 3.53 -13.54
CA GLY A 151 15.31 4.58 -12.93
C GLY A 151 14.03 4.04 -12.33
N LEU A 152 13.40 4.82 -11.46
CA LEU A 152 12.16 4.46 -10.77
C LEU A 152 11.09 5.51 -11.05
N VAL A 153 9.93 5.05 -11.53
CA VAL A 153 8.72 5.85 -11.57
C VAL A 153 8.06 5.77 -10.20
N GLY A 154 8.13 6.86 -9.43
CA GLY A 154 7.59 6.95 -8.08
C GLY A 154 6.07 7.07 -8.07
N PRO A 155 5.39 6.50 -7.05
CA PRO A 155 3.93 6.44 -7.00
C PRO A 155 3.32 7.78 -6.57
N ALA A 156 2.46 8.36 -7.43
CA ALA A 156 1.80 9.64 -7.16
C ALA A 156 0.95 9.65 -5.89
N HIS A 157 0.01 8.72 -5.74
CA HIS A 157 -0.93 8.72 -4.62
C HIS A 157 -0.23 8.54 -3.27
N VAL A 158 0.73 7.62 -3.18
CA VAL A 158 1.54 7.43 -1.96
C VAL A 158 2.28 8.73 -1.64
N SER A 159 2.88 9.36 -2.65
CA SER A 159 3.66 10.59 -2.49
C SER A 159 2.79 11.80 -2.10
N THR A 160 1.48 11.82 -2.38
CA THR A 160 0.60 12.86 -1.82
C THR A 160 0.51 12.79 -0.30
N VAL A 161 0.72 11.61 0.27
CA VAL A 161 0.68 11.38 1.73
C VAL A 161 2.05 11.57 2.35
N ILE A 162 3.08 10.88 1.84
CA ILE A 162 4.42 10.84 2.48
C ILE A 162 5.41 11.86 1.90
N GLY A 163 5.07 12.52 0.79
CA GLY A 163 5.99 13.40 0.05
C GLY A 163 6.94 12.64 -0.87
N TRP A 164 7.80 13.40 -1.55
CA TRP A 164 8.85 12.81 -2.39
C TRP A 164 10.19 12.63 -1.65
N LYS A 165 10.38 13.29 -0.53
CA LYS A 165 11.61 13.23 0.28
C LYS A 165 12.01 11.80 0.69
N PRO A 166 11.10 10.88 1.06
CA PRO A 166 11.47 9.50 1.37
C PRO A 166 12.17 8.74 0.25
N TYR A 167 12.16 9.24 -0.97
CA TYR A 167 12.84 8.60 -2.11
C TYR A 167 14.28 9.09 -2.33
N GLU A 168 14.74 10.13 -1.61
CA GLU A 168 16.09 10.69 -1.78
C GLU A 168 17.21 9.67 -1.56
N HIS A 169 17.01 8.72 -0.64
CA HIS A 169 18.01 7.70 -0.38
C HIS A 169 18.23 6.78 -1.60
N PHE A 170 17.23 6.52 -2.45
CA PHE A 170 17.42 5.73 -3.67
C PHE A 170 18.36 6.43 -4.65
N ALA A 171 18.19 7.72 -4.83
CA ALA A 171 19.04 8.52 -5.69
C ALA A 171 20.47 8.65 -5.10
N ARG A 172 20.57 8.89 -3.80
CA ARG A 172 21.84 9.10 -3.12
C ARG A 172 22.66 7.81 -2.97
N ASP A 173 22.04 6.73 -2.46
CA ASP A 173 22.74 5.54 -2.02
C ASP A 173 22.84 4.49 -3.13
N TRP A 174 21.79 4.34 -3.93
CA TRP A 174 21.68 3.37 -5.04
C TRP A 174 22.07 3.96 -6.40
N LYS A 175 22.23 5.27 -6.49
CA LYS A 175 22.49 5.98 -7.77
C LYS A 175 21.41 5.70 -8.81
N ILE A 176 20.17 5.58 -8.38
CA ILE A 176 19.01 5.34 -9.26
C ILE A 176 18.10 6.57 -9.20
N PRO A 177 17.90 7.28 -10.32
CA PRO A 177 17.01 8.42 -10.37
C PRO A 177 15.56 8.00 -10.09
N VAL A 178 14.81 8.88 -9.42
CA VAL A 178 13.39 8.68 -9.12
C VAL A 178 12.61 9.88 -9.66
N VAL A 179 11.52 9.63 -10.37
CA VAL A 179 10.58 10.68 -10.75
C VAL A 179 9.21 10.33 -10.23
N VAL A 180 8.66 11.16 -9.34
CA VAL A 180 7.28 11.02 -8.87
C VAL A 180 6.35 11.44 -9.99
N CYS A 181 5.49 10.51 -10.41
CA CYS A 181 4.73 10.59 -11.64
C CYS A 181 3.22 10.62 -11.37
N GLY A 182 2.50 11.51 -12.05
CA GLY A 182 1.04 11.48 -12.09
C GLY A 182 0.48 10.30 -12.89
N PHE A 183 -0.83 10.30 -13.16
CA PHE A 183 -1.52 9.17 -13.78
C PHE A 183 -1.99 9.44 -15.22
N GLU A 184 -1.94 10.67 -15.67
CA GLU A 184 -2.35 10.99 -17.02
C GLU A 184 -1.30 10.55 -18.04
N PRO A 185 -1.67 10.27 -19.29
CA PRO A 185 -0.70 9.83 -20.29
C PRO A 185 0.47 10.80 -20.46
N LEU A 186 0.23 12.13 -20.38
CA LEU A 186 1.27 13.14 -20.47
C LEU A 186 2.16 13.16 -19.23
N ASP A 187 1.60 12.97 -18.02
CA ASP A 187 2.40 12.84 -16.80
C ASP A 187 3.40 11.68 -16.94
N MET A 188 2.90 10.52 -17.41
CA MET A 188 3.73 9.32 -17.60
C MET A 188 4.84 9.55 -18.62
N LEU A 189 4.51 10.10 -19.78
CA LEU A 189 5.50 10.35 -20.85
C LEU A 189 6.54 11.38 -20.40
N TYR A 190 6.12 12.43 -19.72
CA TYR A 190 7.02 13.47 -19.22
C TYR A 190 7.93 12.92 -18.12
N SER A 191 7.41 12.12 -17.21
CA SER A 191 8.21 11.45 -16.17
C SER A 191 9.26 10.49 -16.77
N ILE A 192 8.89 9.73 -17.81
CA ILE A 192 9.84 8.89 -18.53
C ILE A 192 10.93 9.74 -19.19
N LEU A 193 10.56 10.86 -19.82
CA LEU A 193 11.53 11.80 -20.41
C LEU A 193 12.49 12.37 -19.37
N MET A 194 11.98 12.75 -18.19
CA MET A 194 12.81 13.24 -17.07
C MET A 194 13.81 12.16 -16.62
N LEU A 195 13.36 10.90 -16.45
CA LEU A 195 14.24 9.78 -16.12
C LEU A 195 15.31 9.54 -17.20
N VAL A 196 14.93 9.53 -18.47
CA VAL A 196 15.88 9.34 -19.60
C VAL A 196 16.92 10.45 -19.62
N ARG A 197 16.53 11.70 -19.37
CA ARG A 197 17.48 12.83 -19.27
C ARG A 197 18.46 12.63 -18.13
N GLN A 198 17.99 12.26 -16.93
CA GLN A 198 18.88 12.00 -15.81
C GLN A 198 19.89 10.87 -16.11
N VAL A 199 19.41 9.77 -16.71
CA VAL A 199 20.27 8.63 -17.07
C VAL A 199 21.33 9.04 -18.10
N ASN A 200 20.96 9.79 -19.13
CA ASN A 200 21.88 10.26 -20.17
C ASN A 200 22.92 11.26 -19.63
N ASP A 201 22.51 12.11 -18.70
CA ASP A 201 23.37 13.10 -18.05
C ASP A 201 24.23 12.50 -16.91
N GLY A 202 24.07 11.21 -16.60
CA GLY A 202 24.73 10.56 -15.47
C GLY A 202 24.30 11.11 -14.11
N ARG A 203 23.11 11.73 -14.03
CA ARG A 203 22.52 12.26 -12.80
C ARG A 203 21.69 11.21 -12.09
N SER A 204 21.52 11.39 -10.79
CA SER A 204 20.67 10.53 -9.97
C SER A 204 20.06 11.39 -8.87
N GLU A 205 18.87 11.90 -9.13
CA GLU A 205 18.14 12.81 -8.25
C GLU A 205 16.68 12.37 -8.12
N VAL A 206 15.97 12.91 -7.14
CA VAL A 206 14.51 12.80 -7.07
C VAL A 206 13.90 14.02 -7.72
N GLU A 207 13.15 13.80 -8.78
CA GLU A 207 12.35 14.84 -9.41
C GLU A 207 10.86 14.56 -9.20
N ASN A 208 10.07 15.63 -9.13
CA ASN A 208 8.62 15.54 -8.94
C ASN A 208 7.91 16.10 -10.16
N GLU A 209 7.38 15.24 -11.01
CA GLU A 209 6.53 15.65 -12.13
C GLU A 209 5.14 16.07 -11.61
N PHE A 210 4.62 15.40 -10.58
CA PHE A 210 3.26 15.61 -10.07
C PHE A 210 3.16 16.78 -9.08
N ILE A 211 3.75 17.92 -9.44
CA ILE A 211 3.85 19.13 -8.59
C ILE A 211 2.50 19.70 -8.16
N ARG A 212 1.43 19.41 -8.93
CA ARG A 212 0.08 19.87 -8.62
C ARG A 212 -0.55 19.21 -7.39
N ALA A 213 0.00 18.07 -6.93
CA ALA A 213 -0.55 17.32 -5.81
C ALA A 213 0.50 16.82 -4.80
N VAL A 214 1.77 16.76 -5.19
CA VAL A 214 2.84 16.22 -4.34
C VAL A 214 3.80 17.32 -3.92
N THR A 215 4.05 17.41 -2.63
CA THR A 215 5.04 18.30 -2.01
C THR A 215 6.21 17.49 -1.45
N GLU A 216 7.29 18.15 -1.06
CA GLU A 216 8.46 17.51 -0.48
C GLU A 216 8.11 16.60 0.70
N ASN A 217 7.31 17.09 1.64
CA ASN A 217 6.99 16.41 2.89
C ASN A 217 5.57 15.81 2.91
N GLY A 218 4.87 15.82 1.79
CA GLY A 218 3.52 15.28 1.66
C GLY A 218 2.49 16.00 2.54
N SER A 219 1.51 15.25 3.02
CA SER A 219 0.48 15.74 3.93
C SER A 219 0.94 15.62 5.39
N ARG A 220 1.48 16.69 5.94
CA ARG A 220 1.94 16.73 7.33
C ARG A 220 0.87 16.22 8.31
N LYS A 221 -0.39 16.64 8.13
CA LYS A 221 -1.51 16.19 8.98
C LYS A 221 -1.73 14.68 8.91
N ALA A 222 -1.62 14.09 7.72
CA ALA A 222 -1.78 12.66 7.53
C ALA A 222 -0.62 11.88 8.18
N VAL A 223 0.61 12.34 8.00
CA VAL A 223 1.81 11.72 8.60
C VAL A 223 1.74 11.80 10.14
N GLU A 224 1.42 12.95 10.70
CA GLU A 224 1.27 13.14 12.14
C GLU A 224 0.13 12.27 12.71
N LEU A 225 -0.97 12.12 11.98
CA LEU A 225 -2.10 11.26 12.38
C LEU A 225 -1.70 9.78 12.40
N MET A 226 -1.00 9.32 11.37
CA MET A 226 -0.48 7.94 11.32
C MET A 226 0.48 7.65 12.46
N ALA A 227 1.41 8.56 12.73
CA ALA A 227 2.41 8.41 13.80
C ALA A 227 1.82 8.34 15.21
N GLN A 228 0.59 8.85 15.44
CA GLN A 228 -0.12 8.72 16.71
C GLN A 228 -0.67 7.31 16.97
N VAL A 229 -0.81 6.49 15.93
CA VAL A 229 -1.56 5.23 15.98
C VAL A 229 -0.70 4.04 15.59
N PHE A 230 0.19 4.23 14.64
CA PHE A 230 0.96 3.15 14.02
C PHE A 230 2.46 3.30 14.26
N GLU A 231 3.10 2.15 14.34
CA GLU A 231 4.55 2.01 14.26
C GLU A 231 4.90 0.95 13.21
N PRO A 232 6.05 1.05 12.53
CA PRO A 232 6.50 0.03 11.62
C PRO A 232 6.81 -1.28 12.35
N ARG A 233 6.31 -2.39 11.84
CA ARG A 233 6.67 -3.74 12.29
C ARG A 233 8.12 -4.05 11.95
N GLU A 234 8.74 -4.95 12.69
CA GLU A 234 10.10 -5.43 12.38
C GLU A 234 10.17 -6.02 10.98
N SER A 235 9.16 -6.79 10.57
CA SER A 235 9.04 -7.34 9.22
C SER A 235 7.61 -7.69 8.88
N PHE A 236 7.35 -7.84 7.60
CA PHE A 236 6.08 -8.33 7.08
C PHE A 236 6.32 -9.19 5.84
N GLU A 237 5.56 -10.26 5.70
CA GLU A 237 5.59 -11.10 4.52
C GLU A 237 4.82 -10.45 3.37
N TRP A 238 5.44 -10.36 2.20
CA TRP A 238 4.82 -9.92 0.95
C TRP A 238 4.74 -11.08 -0.01
N ARG A 239 3.60 -11.27 -0.65
CA ARG A 239 3.50 -12.22 -1.75
C ARG A 239 4.43 -11.80 -2.88
N GLY A 240 5.35 -12.69 -3.26
CA GLY A 240 6.31 -12.46 -4.33
C GLY A 240 7.62 -11.79 -3.92
N LEU A 241 7.70 -11.13 -2.76
CA LEU A 241 8.94 -10.55 -2.24
C LEU A 241 9.49 -11.31 -1.02
N GLY A 242 8.67 -12.17 -0.37
CA GLY A 242 9.05 -12.81 0.88
C GLY A 242 8.97 -11.86 2.09
N THR A 243 9.82 -12.07 3.07
CA THR A 243 9.84 -11.26 4.30
C THR A 243 10.61 -9.97 4.07
N VAL A 244 9.92 -8.84 4.19
CA VAL A 244 10.47 -7.50 3.97
C VAL A 244 10.56 -6.75 5.29
N PRO A 245 11.76 -6.30 5.72
CA PRO A 245 11.94 -5.56 6.96
C PRO A 245 11.20 -4.22 6.93
N LYS A 246 10.64 -3.81 8.07
CA LYS A 246 9.98 -2.50 8.31
C LYS A 246 9.00 -2.06 7.22
N SER A 247 8.32 -3.01 6.60
CA SER A 247 7.48 -2.81 5.42
C SER A 247 5.98 -2.83 5.66
N ALA A 248 5.55 -2.87 6.90
CA ALA A 248 4.14 -2.81 7.29
C ALA A 248 3.96 -2.15 8.66
N LEU A 249 2.71 -1.79 8.97
CA LEU A 249 2.31 -1.15 10.21
C LEU A 249 1.55 -2.12 11.13
#